data_ca8f9a3c03b6400a6026d4c50d263014
#
_entry.id   ca8f9a3c03b6400a6026d4c50d263014
#
_cell.length_a   1.000
_cell.length_b   1.000
_cell.length_c   1.000
_cell.angle_alpha   90.00
_cell.angle_beta   90.00
_cell.angle_gamma   90.00
#
_symmetry.space_group_name_H-M   'P 1'
#
loop_
_entity.id
_entity.type
_entity.pdbx_description
1 polymer ?
#
loop_
_entity_poly.entity_id
_entity_poly.type
_entity_poly.pdbx_seq_one_letter_code
_entity_poly.pdbx_strand_id
1 'polypeptide(L)'
;MKNVLRLLGGGLFMGLATLTVMPAPTHLLWKASVAATEWGYWIAIAAILPIVPTRNQTKFGKMGAVLSLGAIGLFLIPVVRASEMNRELPAAFNERFGFERRVRAHMAEAARPEPLIIPELLRPLELPAVRFEERLFSTHEDEKLTLDVYRPAYQHDPLPGLIVVHGGTWQSGSNAEFVALNAYLAGRDYVVAAINYRLSPPHQFPAGRDDVLAAIAYLKVYGHEFGMDPTRIALLGRSAGGQLALLAAYTASEPAIRGVISIYGPTDLQFGFEHPAPPRLFDTREALTTYLGGAPADASDAYFAASPINFVSSSSPPTLLIHGMRDGIVSPDESARLETKLQEAGVKHLFVRLPWATHGCDRSFGGPCGQIATYAVERFLDGVMVPLPAAEAPKKKGKGGTSVKRAAVEPVPDAAPARGRSQAPSDKRTRRS
;
A
#
# COMPACT_ATOMS: atom_id res chain seq x y z
N MET A 1 -11.31 38.47 -32.00
CA MET A 1 -11.35 36.99 -31.85
C MET A 1 -10.19 36.45 -30.98
N LYS A 2 -8.90 36.60 -31.31
CA LYS A 2 -7.75 36.06 -30.56
C LYS A 2 -7.73 36.46 -29.06
N ASN A 3 -8.02 37.72 -28.69
CA ASN A 3 -8.01 38.17 -27.31
C ASN A 3 -9.19 37.60 -26.46
N VAL A 4 -10.34 37.35 -27.12
CA VAL A 4 -11.50 36.69 -26.45
C VAL A 4 -11.17 35.21 -26.20
N LEU A 5 -10.56 34.51 -27.17
CA LEU A 5 -10.09 33.13 -26.99
C LEU A 5 -9.06 32.99 -25.86
N ARG A 6 -8.16 34.00 -25.73
CA ARG A 6 -7.21 34.03 -24.60
C ARG A 6 -7.93 34.20 -23.24
N LEU A 7 -8.95 35.07 -23.17
CA LEU A 7 -9.73 35.24 -21.97
C LEU A 7 -10.49 33.94 -21.60
N LEU A 8 -11.16 33.34 -22.58
CA LEU A 8 -11.90 32.08 -22.38
C LEU A 8 -10.96 30.94 -21.98
N GLY A 9 -9.80 30.79 -22.64
CA GLY A 9 -8.79 29.81 -22.33
C GLY A 9 -8.21 30.01 -20.92
N GLY A 10 -7.81 31.23 -20.57
CA GLY A 10 -7.32 31.59 -19.25
C GLY A 10 -8.36 31.32 -18.14
N GLY A 11 -9.64 31.64 -18.40
CA GLY A 11 -10.76 31.37 -17.49
C GLY A 11 -11.00 29.88 -17.32
N LEU A 12 -10.94 29.08 -18.39
CA LEU A 12 -11.06 27.61 -18.34
C LEU A 12 -9.94 26.99 -17.52
N PHE A 13 -8.68 27.35 -17.79
CA PHE A 13 -7.54 26.85 -17.02
C PHE A 13 -7.63 27.25 -15.56
N MET A 14 -8.01 28.49 -15.24
CA MET A 14 -8.19 28.94 -13.87
C MET A 14 -9.31 28.16 -13.16
N GLY A 15 -10.47 27.98 -13.81
CA GLY A 15 -11.57 27.17 -13.26
C GLY A 15 -11.15 25.73 -12.96
N LEU A 16 -10.41 25.09 -13.86
CA LEU A 16 -9.87 23.74 -13.63
C LEU A 16 -8.81 23.73 -12.52
N ALA A 17 -7.93 24.71 -12.50
CA ALA A 17 -6.85 24.83 -11.51
C ALA A 17 -7.39 25.04 -10.08
N THR A 18 -8.55 25.69 -9.90
CA THR A 18 -9.17 25.82 -8.56
C THR A 18 -9.48 24.47 -7.93
N LEU A 19 -9.70 23.41 -8.70
CA LEU A 19 -9.93 22.05 -8.20
C LEU A 19 -8.68 21.44 -7.54
N THR A 20 -7.48 22.01 -7.72
CA THR A 20 -6.29 21.61 -6.97
C THR A 20 -6.32 22.11 -5.52
N VAL A 21 -7.13 23.11 -5.20
CA VAL A 21 -7.19 23.76 -3.88
C VAL A 21 -8.59 23.82 -3.26
N MET A 22 -9.65 23.58 -4.02
CA MET A 22 -11.04 23.57 -3.56
C MET A 22 -11.63 22.15 -3.62
N PRO A 23 -12.49 21.75 -2.68
CA PRO A 23 -13.19 20.47 -2.75
C PRO A 23 -14.10 20.42 -3.99
N ALA A 24 -14.16 19.26 -4.61
CA ALA A 24 -15.01 19.02 -5.76
C ALA A 24 -16.49 18.86 -5.31
N PRO A 25 -17.45 19.65 -5.84
CA PRO A 25 -18.83 19.58 -5.40
C PRO A 25 -19.66 18.47 -6.06
N THR A 26 -19.15 17.82 -7.10
CA THR A 26 -19.84 16.77 -7.84
C THR A 26 -18.88 15.66 -8.27
N HIS A 27 -19.42 14.48 -8.59
CA HIS A 27 -18.65 13.34 -9.06
C HIS A 27 -17.79 13.64 -10.32
N LEU A 28 -18.35 14.38 -11.30
CA LEU A 28 -17.59 14.76 -12.48
C LEU A 28 -16.41 15.68 -12.14
N LEU A 29 -16.64 16.67 -11.27
CA LEU A 29 -15.58 17.59 -10.83
C LEU A 29 -14.56 16.92 -9.93
N TRP A 30 -14.94 15.86 -9.20
CA TRP A 30 -13.98 15.03 -8.48
C TRP A 30 -13.01 14.32 -9.45
N LYS A 31 -13.50 13.69 -10.52
CA LYS A 31 -12.62 13.14 -11.57
C LYS A 31 -11.70 14.19 -12.17
N ALA A 32 -12.22 15.38 -12.41
CA ALA A 32 -11.42 16.51 -12.88
C ALA A 32 -10.40 16.99 -11.84
N SER A 33 -10.72 16.94 -10.53
CA SER A 33 -9.76 17.28 -9.46
C SER A 33 -8.62 16.27 -9.36
N VAL A 34 -8.89 14.97 -9.50
CA VAL A 34 -7.84 13.93 -9.61
C VAL A 34 -6.92 14.24 -10.81
N ALA A 35 -7.50 14.56 -11.96
CA ALA A 35 -6.70 14.92 -13.13
C ALA A 35 -5.88 16.21 -12.91
N ALA A 36 -6.46 17.23 -12.28
CA ALA A 36 -5.80 18.50 -11.99
C ALA A 36 -4.66 18.36 -10.97
N THR A 37 -4.78 17.44 -10.02
CA THR A 37 -3.73 17.19 -9.02
C THR A 37 -2.63 16.26 -9.52
N GLU A 38 -2.99 15.24 -10.32
CA GLU A 38 -2.02 14.21 -10.73
C GLU A 38 -1.37 14.51 -12.10
N TRP A 39 -2.02 15.27 -12.98
CA TRP A 39 -1.50 15.68 -14.28
C TRP A 39 -1.47 17.21 -14.47
N GLY A 40 -1.67 17.97 -13.38
CA GLY A 40 -1.70 19.43 -13.41
C GLY A 40 -0.46 20.06 -14.05
N TYR A 41 0.71 19.48 -13.85
CA TYR A 41 1.96 19.95 -14.47
C TYR A 41 1.93 19.89 -16.01
N TRP A 42 1.24 18.92 -16.63
CA TRP A 42 1.01 18.89 -18.08
C TRP A 42 0.00 19.94 -18.52
N ILE A 43 -1.06 20.14 -17.71
CA ILE A 43 -2.06 21.16 -17.97
C ILE A 43 -1.45 22.56 -17.83
N ALA A 44 -0.52 22.76 -16.90
CA ALA A 44 0.24 23.99 -16.72
C ALA A 44 1.05 24.37 -17.97
N ILE A 45 1.64 23.38 -18.67
CA ILE A 45 2.32 23.61 -19.95
C ILE A 45 1.32 24.14 -21.00
N ALA A 46 0.13 23.54 -21.12
CA ALA A 46 -0.91 23.99 -22.01
C ALA A 46 -1.42 25.40 -21.68
N ALA A 47 -1.47 25.74 -20.38
CA ALA A 47 -1.89 27.04 -19.88
C ALA A 47 -0.92 28.20 -20.22
N ILE A 48 0.24 27.89 -20.79
CA ILE A 48 1.16 28.93 -21.37
C ILE A 48 0.55 29.58 -22.60
N LEU A 49 -0.27 28.87 -23.40
CA LEU A 49 -0.79 29.37 -24.66
C LEU A 49 -1.52 30.73 -24.57
N PRO A 50 -2.44 30.97 -23.60
CA PRO A 50 -3.07 32.30 -23.48
C PRO A 50 -2.11 33.41 -23.01
N ILE A 51 -0.92 33.07 -22.50
CA ILE A 51 0.07 34.04 -22.01
C ILE A 51 0.82 34.65 -23.20
N VAL A 52 1.02 33.89 -24.29
CA VAL A 52 1.76 34.32 -25.46
C VAL A 52 1.16 35.62 -26.01
N PRO A 53 1.92 36.74 -26.11
CA PRO A 53 1.40 38.02 -26.52
C PRO A 53 0.96 38.01 -27.99
N THR A 54 -0.11 38.76 -28.28
CA THR A 54 -0.54 39.01 -29.66
C THR A 54 -0.18 40.47 -30.06
N ARG A 55 0.00 40.74 -31.36
CA ARG A 55 0.40 42.04 -31.87
C ARG A 55 -0.51 43.19 -31.36
N ASN A 56 -1.82 42.96 -31.21
CA ASN A 56 -2.81 43.92 -30.69
C ASN A 56 -3.40 43.40 -29.39
N GLN A 57 -2.75 43.68 -28.26
CA GLN A 57 -3.25 43.26 -26.95
C GLN A 57 -4.37 44.18 -26.44
N THR A 58 -5.52 43.59 -26.11
CA THR A 58 -6.63 44.26 -25.42
C THR A 58 -6.64 43.93 -23.93
N LYS A 59 -7.48 44.62 -23.13
CA LYS A 59 -7.71 44.32 -21.72
C LYS A 59 -8.11 42.83 -21.53
N PHE A 60 -8.93 42.27 -22.41
CA PHE A 60 -9.34 40.86 -22.40
C PHE A 60 -8.17 39.88 -22.56
N GLY A 61 -7.26 40.18 -23.50
CA GLY A 61 -6.07 39.36 -23.71
C GLY A 61 -5.10 39.40 -22.54
N LYS A 62 -4.95 40.56 -21.87
CA LYS A 62 -4.15 40.70 -20.67
C LYS A 62 -4.78 39.95 -19.49
N MET A 63 -6.11 40.05 -19.31
CA MET A 63 -6.84 39.31 -18.27
C MET A 63 -6.70 37.78 -18.45
N GLY A 64 -6.84 37.27 -19.70
CA GLY A 64 -6.63 35.86 -19.98
C GLY A 64 -5.21 35.36 -19.64
N ALA A 65 -4.19 36.21 -19.91
CA ALA A 65 -2.83 35.90 -19.50
C ALA A 65 -2.62 35.85 -17.97
N VAL A 66 -3.22 36.79 -17.26
CA VAL A 66 -3.17 36.82 -15.78
C VAL A 66 -3.84 35.57 -15.18
N LEU A 67 -5.04 35.22 -15.68
CA LEU A 67 -5.75 34.01 -15.23
C LEU A 67 -4.94 32.75 -15.53
N SER A 68 -4.31 32.63 -16.69
CA SER A 68 -3.45 31.50 -17.04
C SER A 68 -2.21 31.42 -16.14
N LEU A 69 -1.58 32.55 -15.81
CA LEU A 69 -0.44 32.57 -14.90
C LEU A 69 -0.82 32.10 -13.50
N GLY A 70 -1.97 32.55 -12.99
CA GLY A 70 -2.52 32.06 -11.73
C GLY A 70 -2.84 30.57 -11.78
N ALA A 71 -3.41 30.07 -12.87
CA ALA A 71 -3.71 28.67 -13.08
C ALA A 71 -2.44 27.79 -13.05
N ILE A 72 -1.37 28.23 -13.71
CA ILE A 72 -0.06 27.53 -13.69
C ILE A 72 0.43 27.38 -12.25
N GLY A 73 0.38 28.46 -11.47
CA GLY A 73 0.78 28.42 -10.05
C GLY A 73 -0.01 27.37 -9.27
N LEU A 74 -1.35 27.33 -9.44
CA LEU A 74 -2.20 26.36 -8.77
C LEU A 74 -1.93 24.92 -9.24
N PHE A 75 -1.76 24.66 -10.53
CA PHE A 75 -1.45 23.32 -11.06
C PHE A 75 -0.12 22.76 -10.55
N LEU A 76 0.83 23.62 -10.18
CA LEU A 76 2.13 23.19 -9.67
C LEU A 76 2.12 22.92 -8.16
N ILE A 77 1.09 23.35 -7.41
CA ILE A 77 1.00 23.11 -5.95
C ILE A 77 1.18 21.63 -5.58
N PRO A 78 0.52 20.65 -6.25
CA PRO A 78 0.71 19.24 -5.91
C PRO A 78 2.16 18.78 -6.00
N VAL A 79 2.88 19.20 -7.05
CA VAL A 79 4.30 18.85 -7.27
C VAL A 79 5.19 19.48 -6.18
N VAL A 80 4.95 20.76 -5.86
CA VAL A 80 5.70 21.47 -4.81
C VAL A 80 5.49 20.79 -3.47
N ARG A 81 4.23 20.50 -3.07
CA ARG A 81 3.91 19.80 -1.83
C ARG A 81 4.49 18.39 -1.80
N ALA A 82 4.44 17.65 -2.90
CA ALA A 82 5.04 16.34 -3.00
C ALA A 82 6.59 16.40 -2.86
N SER A 83 7.23 17.45 -3.37
CA SER A 83 8.68 17.63 -3.24
C SER A 83 9.12 17.92 -1.79
N GLU A 84 8.26 18.55 -0.98
CA GLU A 84 8.51 18.75 0.45
C GLU A 84 8.63 17.39 1.17
N MET A 85 7.87 16.38 0.75
CA MET A 85 7.89 15.04 1.33
C MET A 85 9.20 14.27 1.08
N ASN A 86 10.05 14.69 0.14
CA ASN A 86 11.37 14.09 -0.08
C ASN A 86 12.28 14.22 1.17
N ARG A 87 12.02 15.18 2.04
CA ARG A 87 12.77 15.33 3.30
C ARG A 87 12.07 14.65 4.48
N GLU A 88 10.77 14.80 4.57
CA GLU A 88 9.98 14.39 5.73
C GLU A 88 9.77 12.86 5.77
N LEU A 89 9.39 12.28 4.63
CA LEU A 89 8.96 10.90 4.58
C LEU A 89 10.09 9.89 4.86
N PRO A 90 11.30 10.02 4.30
CA PRO A 90 12.44 9.16 4.65
C PRO A 90 12.78 9.19 6.13
N ALA A 91 12.76 10.38 6.74
CA ALA A 91 13.04 10.54 8.17
C ALA A 91 11.99 9.83 9.03
N ALA A 92 10.69 10.00 8.70
CA ALA A 92 9.58 9.34 9.39
C ALA A 92 9.66 7.81 9.31
N PHE A 93 9.99 7.26 8.14
CA PHE A 93 10.18 5.80 7.98
C PHE A 93 11.38 5.30 8.77
N ASN A 94 12.49 6.05 8.77
CA ASN A 94 13.67 5.66 9.52
C ASN A 94 13.39 5.64 11.03
N GLU A 95 12.72 6.65 11.55
CA GLU A 95 12.33 6.74 12.96
C GLU A 95 11.40 5.56 13.36
N ARG A 96 10.34 5.31 12.57
CA ARG A 96 9.30 4.32 12.92
C ARG A 96 9.71 2.89 12.64
N PHE A 97 10.45 2.63 11.56
CA PHE A 97 10.73 1.27 11.07
C PHE A 97 12.22 0.92 11.03
N GLY A 98 13.12 1.88 11.33
CA GLY A 98 14.56 1.64 11.35
C GLY A 98 15.14 1.30 9.97
N PHE A 99 14.60 1.91 8.92
CA PHE A 99 14.85 1.58 7.54
C PHE A 99 16.33 1.60 7.14
N GLU A 100 17.10 2.63 7.48
CA GLU A 100 18.53 2.76 7.10
C GLU A 100 19.40 1.57 7.52
N ARG A 101 19.05 0.90 8.63
CA ARG A 101 19.78 -0.28 9.10
C ARG A 101 19.51 -1.52 8.24
N ARG A 102 18.33 -1.59 7.59
CA ARG A 102 17.89 -2.73 6.79
C ARG A 102 18.38 -2.66 5.35
N VAL A 103 18.31 -1.47 4.73
CA VAL A 103 18.72 -1.23 3.33
C VAL A 103 20.19 -1.51 3.09
N ARG A 104 21.08 -1.24 4.05
CA ARG A 104 22.51 -1.50 3.90
C ARG A 104 22.87 -2.97 3.68
N ALA A 105 21.96 -3.87 3.95
CA ALA A 105 22.25 -5.30 3.91
C ALA A 105 21.87 -6.01 2.61
N HIS A 106 20.76 -5.65 1.93
CA HIS A 106 20.24 -6.48 0.83
C HIS A 106 19.57 -5.77 -0.36
N MET A 107 19.23 -4.47 -0.33
CA MET A 107 18.35 -3.85 -1.34
C MET A 107 18.78 -2.47 -1.87
N ALA A 108 20.01 -2.05 -1.66
CA ALA A 108 20.46 -0.66 -1.94
C ALA A 108 20.33 -0.22 -3.40
N GLU A 109 20.36 -1.14 -4.39
CA GLU A 109 20.34 -0.80 -5.81
C GLU A 109 18.94 -0.77 -6.43
N ALA A 110 17.96 -1.47 -5.84
CA ALA A 110 16.63 -1.63 -6.42
C ALA A 110 15.57 -0.67 -5.86
N ALA A 111 15.76 -0.17 -4.62
CA ALA A 111 14.78 0.65 -3.93
C ALA A 111 14.66 2.05 -4.54
N ARG A 112 13.42 2.59 -4.58
CA ARG A 112 13.16 3.95 -5.02
C ARG A 112 13.94 4.96 -4.16
N PRO A 113 14.84 5.81 -4.74
CA PRO A 113 15.75 6.64 -3.93
C PRO A 113 15.02 7.77 -3.20
N GLU A 114 13.99 8.35 -3.81
CA GLU A 114 13.26 9.51 -3.29
C GLU A 114 11.74 9.32 -3.43
N PRO A 115 10.94 9.91 -2.51
CA PRO A 115 9.48 9.89 -2.61
C PRO A 115 8.94 10.46 -3.93
N LEU A 116 9.46 11.60 -4.39
CA LEU A 116 9.13 12.22 -5.67
C LEU A 116 10.37 12.37 -6.54
N ILE A 117 10.32 11.82 -7.75
CA ILE A 117 11.36 11.93 -8.77
C ILE A 117 10.80 12.76 -9.92
N ILE A 118 11.17 14.05 -10.00
CA ILE A 118 10.62 15.00 -10.98
C ILE A 118 10.72 14.53 -12.43
N PRO A 119 11.83 13.95 -12.93
CA PRO A 119 11.89 13.41 -14.27
C PRO A 119 10.83 12.36 -14.61
N GLU A 120 10.38 11.56 -13.64
CA GLU A 120 9.37 10.53 -13.83
C GLU A 120 7.94 11.09 -14.01
N LEU A 121 7.69 12.33 -13.59
CA LEU A 121 6.44 13.03 -13.92
C LEU A 121 6.27 13.23 -15.42
N LEU A 122 7.40 13.37 -16.15
CA LEU A 122 7.42 13.72 -17.57
C LEU A 122 7.70 12.52 -18.49
N ARG A 123 8.05 11.38 -17.93
CA ARG A 123 8.38 10.16 -18.67
C ARG A 123 7.52 9.00 -18.20
N PRO A 124 7.06 8.12 -19.12
CA PRO A 124 6.47 6.86 -18.72
C PRO A 124 7.48 6.07 -17.87
N LEU A 125 7.03 5.51 -16.75
CA LEU A 125 7.86 4.58 -15.99
C LEU A 125 7.92 3.26 -16.76
N GLU A 126 9.13 2.77 -17.00
CA GLU A 126 9.33 1.42 -17.53
C GLU A 126 9.04 0.41 -16.40
N LEU A 127 8.04 -0.43 -16.63
CA LEU A 127 7.70 -1.47 -15.68
C LEU A 127 8.64 -2.67 -15.87
N PRO A 128 9.07 -3.32 -14.80
CA PRO A 128 9.91 -4.50 -14.90
C PRO A 128 9.18 -5.65 -15.60
N ALA A 129 9.95 -6.52 -16.27
CA ALA A 129 9.42 -7.77 -16.79
C ALA A 129 9.06 -8.69 -15.61
N VAL A 130 7.80 -9.10 -15.54
CA VAL A 130 7.28 -9.98 -14.49
C VAL A 130 6.57 -11.18 -15.09
N ARG A 131 6.54 -12.30 -14.36
CA ARG A 131 5.65 -13.42 -14.67
C ARG A 131 4.26 -13.09 -14.13
N PHE A 132 3.25 -13.46 -14.90
CA PHE A 132 1.85 -13.26 -14.57
C PHE A 132 1.10 -14.57 -14.75
N GLU A 133 0.23 -14.89 -13.79
CA GLU A 133 -0.68 -16.03 -13.88
C GLU A 133 -1.94 -15.79 -13.05
N GLU A 134 -3.09 -16.20 -13.59
CA GLU A 134 -4.36 -16.21 -12.87
C GLU A 134 -4.56 -17.54 -12.16
N ARG A 135 -5.12 -17.52 -10.95
CA ARG A 135 -5.44 -18.70 -10.15
C ARG A 135 -6.83 -18.58 -9.52
N LEU A 136 -7.56 -19.67 -9.55
CA LEU A 136 -8.79 -19.83 -8.77
C LEU A 136 -8.39 -20.14 -7.32
N PHE A 137 -8.87 -19.36 -6.35
CA PHE A 137 -8.59 -19.60 -4.94
C PHE A 137 -9.81 -19.96 -4.10
N SER A 138 -11.01 -19.62 -4.56
CA SER A 138 -12.27 -19.97 -3.88
C SER A 138 -13.41 -20.14 -4.88
N THR A 139 -14.39 -20.96 -4.52
CA THR A 139 -15.62 -21.15 -5.29
C THR A 139 -16.80 -21.12 -4.31
N HIS A 140 -17.78 -20.29 -4.59
CA HIS A 140 -19.03 -20.17 -3.88
C HIS A 140 -20.15 -20.40 -4.88
N GLU A 141 -21.02 -21.38 -4.63
CA GLU A 141 -22.16 -21.76 -5.49
C GLU A 141 -21.99 -21.38 -6.99
N ASP A 142 -22.31 -20.13 -7.35
CA ASP A 142 -22.26 -19.63 -8.72
C ASP A 142 -21.07 -18.70 -9.00
N GLU A 143 -20.22 -18.37 -8.00
CA GLU A 143 -19.13 -17.38 -8.13
C GLU A 143 -17.76 -18.02 -7.91
N LYS A 144 -16.87 -17.78 -8.87
CA LYS A 144 -15.47 -18.19 -8.83
C LYS A 144 -14.60 -16.99 -8.53
N LEU A 145 -13.86 -17.04 -7.43
CA LEU A 145 -12.94 -16.00 -7.06
C LEU A 145 -11.53 -16.33 -7.50
N THR A 146 -10.96 -15.44 -8.31
CA THR A 146 -9.61 -15.56 -8.85
C THR A 146 -8.67 -14.54 -8.22
N LEU A 147 -7.39 -14.84 -8.30
CA LEU A 147 -6.30 -13.92 -7.98
C LEU A 147 -5.28 -13.89 -9.11
N ASP A 148 -4.74 -12.72 -9.35
CA ASP A 148 -3.68 -12.45 -10.30
C ASP A 148 -2.34 -12.44 -9.56
N VAL A 149 -1.46 -13.39 -9.88
CA VAL A 149 -0.13 -13.49 -9.29
C VAL A 149 0.89 -12.81 -10.20
N TYR A 150 1.57 -11.81 -9.67
CA TYR A 150 2.74 -11.16 -10.28
C TYR A 150 3.98 -11.56 -9.51
N ARG A 151 5.03 -12.02 -10.20
CA ARG A 151 6.30 -12.41 -9.59
C ARG A 151 7.49 -12.06 -10.47
N PRO A 152 8.70 -11.93 -9.91
CA PRO A 152 9.90 -11.69 -10.72
C PRO A 152 10.06 -12.70 -11.84
N ALA A 153 10.65 -12.28 -12.95
CA ALA A 153 10.95 -13.16 -14.07
C ALA A 153 11.90 -14.30 -13.66
N TYR A 154 12.84 -13.99 -12.76
CA TYR A 154 13.82 -14.92 -12.19
C TYR A 154 13.76 -14.84 -10.67
N GLN A 155 13.75 -15.99 -10.02
CA GLN A 155 13.65 -16.11 -8.59
C GLN A 155 14.46 -17.31 -8.11
N HIS A 156 15.25 -17.14 -7.06
CA HIS A 156 16.08 -18.21 -6.47
C HIS A 156 15.56 -18.64 -5.10
N ASP A 157 15.15 -17.70 -4.27
CA ASP A 157 14.69 -17.92 -2.89
C ASP A 157 13.20 -17.59 -2.74
N PRO A 158 12.51 -18.15 -1.72
CA PRO A 158 11.14 -17.76 -1.40
C PRO A 158 11.04 -16.28 -1.03
N LEU A 159 10.16 -15.55 -1.69
CA LEU A 159 9.95 -14.12 -1.55
C LEU A 159 8.76 -13.79 -0.65
N PRO A 160 8.75 -12.64 0.03
CA PRO A 160 7.58 -12.21 0.79
C PRO A 160 6.36 -12.01 -0.12
N GLY A 161 5.17 -12.32 0.41
CA GLY A 161 3.90 -12.17 -0.29
C GLY A 161 3.19 -10.87 0.02
N LEU A 162 2.56 -10.27 -0.98
CA LEU A 162 1.66 -9.12 -0.83
C LEU A 162 0.30 -9.45 -1.41
N ILE A 163 -0.75 -9.40 -0.59
CA ILE A 163 -2.13 -9.52 -1.05
C ILE A 163 -2.68 -8.13 -1.31
N VAL A 164 -3.16 -7.89 -2.54
CA VAL A 164 -3.72 -6.60 -2.96
C VAL A 164 -5.23 -6.73 -3.10
N VAL A 165 -5.97 -5.85 -2.39
CA VAL A 165 -7.44 -5.82 -2.35
C VAL A 165 -7.92 -4.53 -3.03
N HIS A 166 -8.68 -4.68 -4.13
CA HIS A 166 -9.17 -3.54 -4.90
C HIS A 166 -10.25 -2.74 -4.17
N GLY A 167 -10.43 -1.50 -4.59
CA GLY A 167 -11.52 -0.63 -4.13
C GLY A 167 -12.82 -0.89 -4.86
N GLY A 168 -13.73 0.12 -4.89
CA GLY A 168 -14.97 0.06 -5.66
C GLY A 168 -16.23 0.00 -4.79
N THR A 169 -16.17 0.54 -3.57
CA THR A 169 -17.34 0.67 -2.66
C THR A 169 -18.03 -0.66 -2.35
N TRP A 170 -17.25 -1.74 -2.34
CA TRP A 170 -17.71 -3.13 -2.19
C TRP A 170 -18.65 -3.62 -3.31
N GLN A 171 -18.94 -2.78 -4.31
CA GLN A 171 -19.94 -3.02 -5.37
C GLN A 171 -19.33 -3.20 -6.76
N SER A 172 -18.07 -2.89 -6.92
CA SER A 172 -17.35 -2.94 -8.21
C SER A 172 -15.86 -3.11 -8.01
N GLY A 173 -15.11 -3.22 -9.13
CA GLY A 173 -13.67 -3.40 -9.12
C GLY A 173 -13.27 -4.82 -9.46
N SER A 174 -11.98 -5.06 -9.61
CA SER A 174 -11.43 -6.39 -9.88
C SER A 174 -9.92 -6.45 -9.56
N ASN A 175 -9.39 -7.68 -9.53
CA ASN A 175 -7.95 -7.97 -9.43
C ASN A 175 -7.11 -7.35 -10.57
N ALA A 176 -7.72 -6.96 -11.69
CA ALA A 176 -7.04 -6.30 -12.80
C ALA A 176 -6.72 -4.82 -12.57
N GLU A 177 -7.04 -4.27 -11.39
CA GLU A 177 -6.70 -2.88 -11.06
C GLU A 177 -5.24 -2.72 -10.61
N PHE A 178 -4.67 -1.52 -10.84
CA PHE A 178 -3.33 -1.13 -10.35
C PHE A 178 -2.17 -2.02 -10.83
N VAL A 179 -2.28 -2.58 -12.03
CA VAL A 179 -1.25 -3.45 -12.65
C VAL A 179 0.16 -2.85 -12.56
N ALA A 180 0.29 -1.52 -12.72
CA ALA A 180 1.59 -0.85 -12.65
C ALA A 180 2.26 -0.99 -11.28
N LEU A 181 1.53 -0.80 -10.18
CA LEU A 181 2.09 -0.99 -8.84
C LEU A 181 2.35 -2.48 -8.56
N ASN A 182 1.45 -3.37 -8.98
CA ASN A 182 1.61 -4.80 -8.78
C ASN A 182 2.89 -5.32 -9.49
N ALA A 183 3.07 -4.95 -10.77
CA ALA A 183 4.27 -5.29 -11.52
C ALA A 183 5.54 -4.65 -10.95
N TYR A 184 5.46 -3.37 -10.54
CA TYR A 184 6.57 -2.67 -9.91
C TYR A 184 7.05 -3.39 -8.65
N LEU A 185 6.16 -3.76 -7.74
CA LEU A 185 6.50 -4.47 -6.51
C LEU A 185 6.99 -5.90 -6.78
N ALA A 186 6.41 -6.58 -7.77
CA ALA A 186 6.91 -7.88 -8.19
C ALA A 186 8.36 -7.79 -8.71
N GLY A 187 8.71 -6.73 -9.44
CA GLY A 187 10.10 -6.46 -9.83
C GLY A 187 11.03 -6.05 -8.68
N ARG A 188 10.50 -5.92 -7.47
CA ARG A 188 11.21 -5.61 -6.21
C ARG A 188 11.25 -6.80 -5.25
N ASP A 189 11.23 -8.00 -5.80
CA ASP A 189 11.31 -9.25 -5.05
C ASP A 189 10.14 -9.50 -4.09
N TYR A 190 8.91 -9.14 -4.54
CA TYR A 190 7.67 -9.55 -3.90
C TYR A 190 6.87 -10.49 -4.81
N VAL A 191 6.17 -11.46 -4.23
CA VAL A 191 5.08 -12.16 -4.91
C VAL A 191 3.80 -11.41 -4.60
N VAL A 192 3.21 -10.76 -5.61
CA VAL A 192 2.01 -9.93 -5.46
C VAL A 192 0.81 -10.71 -5.95
N ALA A 193 -0.18 -10.90 -5.08
CA ALA A 193 -1.46 -11.56 -5.38
C ALA A 193 -2.59 -10.53 -5.30
N ALA A 194 -3.06 -10.03 -6.43
CA ALA A 194 -4.23 -9.19 -6.51
C ALA A 194 -5.48 -10.06 -6.56
N ILE A 195 -6.41 -9.87 -5.61
CA ILE A 195 -7.56 -10.76 -5.43
C ILE A 195 -8.88 -10.13 -5.87
N ASN A 196 -9.80 -10.96 -6.34
CA ASN A 196 -11.23 -10.65 -6.38
C ASN A 196 -11.86 -11.01 -5.04
N TYR A 197 -12.99 -10.39 -4.74
CA TYR A 197 -13.86 -10.74 -3.62
C TYR A 197 -15.32 -10.54 -4.04
N ARG A 198 -16.24 -11.22 -3.37
CA ARG A 198 -17.69 -11.12 -3.66
C ARG A 198 -18.19 -9.71 -3.42
N LEU A 199 -18.91 -9.19 -4.41
CA LEU A 199 -19.41 -7.83 -4.43
C LEU A 199 -20.83 -7.71 -3.87
N SER A 200 -21.13 -6.61 -3.22
CA SER A 200 -22.44 -6.25 -2.72
C SER A 200 -23.17 -5.35 -3.73
N PRO A 201 -24.49 -5.46 -3.86
CA PRO A 201 -25.26 -6.66 -3.69
C PRO A 201 -24.91 -7.71 -4.78
N PRO A 202 -25.11 -9.02 -4.62
CA PRO A 202 -25.93 -9.65 -3.60
C PRO A 202 -25.18 -10.05 -2.33
N HIS A 203 -23.82 -9.95 -2.29
CA HIS A 203 -23.04 -10.43 -1.18
C HIS A 203 -22.67 -9.30 -0.19
N GLN A 204 -23.52 -9.12 0.81
CA GLN A 204 -23.28 -8.16 1.87
C GLN A 204 -22.15 -8.60 2.82
N PHE A 205 -21.73 -7.70 3.71
CA PHE A 205 -20.85 -8.06 4.83
C PHE A 205 -21.40 -9.28 5.58
N PRO A 206 -20.57 -10.30 5.93
CA PRO A 206 -19.09 -10.28 5.91
C PRO A 206 -18.42 -10.91 4.67
N ALA A 207 -19.14 -11.18 3.58
CA ALA A 207 -18.66 -11.95 2.43
C ALA A 207 -17.28 -11.51 1.92
N GLY A 208 -17.10 -10.21 1.61
CA GLY A 208 -15.83 -9.72 1.09
C GLY A 208 -14.66 -9.85 2.08
N ARG A 209 -14.91 -9.69 3.40
CA ARG A 209 -13.90 -9.95 4.44
C ARG A 209 -13.51 -11.42 4.46
N ASP A 210 -14.47 -12.32 4.40
CA ASP A 210 -14.25 -13.76 4.43
C ASP A 210 -13.47 -14.23 3.20
N ASP A 211 -13.67 -13.60 2.04
CA ASP A 211 -12.93 -13.88 0.83
C ASP A 211 -11.45 -13.43 0.94
N VAL A 212 -11.17 -12.31 1.61
CA VAL A 212 -9.78 -11.91 1.92
C VAL A 212 -9.12 -12.93 2.83
N LEU A 213 -9.84 -13.44 3.86
CA LEU A 213 -9.33 -14.49 4.74
C LEU A 213 -9.11 -15.81 3.99
N ALA A 214 -9.99 -16.16 3.06
CA ALA A 214 -9.82 -17.33 2.19
C ALA A 214 -8.58 -17.20 1.28
N ALA A 215 -8.32 -16.02 0.73
CA ALA A 215 -7.12 -15.76 -0.06
C ALA A 215 -5.84 -15.89 0.78
N ILE A 216 -5.83 -15.40 2.03
CA ILE A 216 -4.72 -15.61 2.97
C ILE A 216 -4.49 -17.10 3.20
N ALA A 217 -5.55 -17.87 3.51
CA ALA A 217 -5.47 -19.30 3.74
C ALA A 217 -4.97 -20.06 2.49
N TYR A 218 -5.47 -19.71 1.31
CA TYR A 218 -5.01 -20.28 0.04
C TYR A 218 -3.51 -20.04 -0.19
N LEU A 219 -3.05 -18.81 -0.04
CA LEU A 219 -1.64 -18.47 -0.25
C LEU A 219 -0.70 -19.06 0.81
N LYS A 220 -1.18 -19.31 2.01
CA LYS A 220 -0.42 -20.07 3.02
C LYS A 220 -0.18 -21.53 2.60
N VAL A 221 -1.12 -22.14 1.91
CA VAL A 221 -1.01 -23.53 1.45
C VAL A 221 -0.26 -23.61 0.11
N TYR A 222 -0.67 -22.80 -0.86
CA TYR A 222 -0.24 -22.89 -2.26
C TYR A 222 0.79 -21.83 -2.67
N GLY A 223 1.09 -20.85 -1.81
CA GLY A 223 2.01 -19.75 -2.15
C GLY A 223 3.41 -20.21 -2.56
N HIS A 224 3.86 -21.37 -2.06
CA HIS A 224 5.14 -21.97 -2.46
C HIS A 224 5.22 -22.31 -3.95
N GLU A 225 4.10 -22.60 -4.63
CA GLU A 225 4.04 -22.84 -6.08
C GLU A 225 4.41 -21.58 -6.88
N PHE A 226 4.22 -20.41 -6.29
CA PHE A 226 4.59 -19.11 -6.85
C PHE A 226 5.96 -18.63 -6.36
N GLY A 227 6.64 -19.42 -5.54
CA GLY A 227 7.88 -19.02 -4.86
C GLY A 227 7.66 -18.03 -3.73
N MET A 228 6.45 -17.97 -3.14
CA MET A 228 6.13 -17.12 -1.99
C MET A 228 6.52 -17.79 -0.68
N ASP A 229 7.07 -17.03 0.25
CA ASP A 229 7.22 -17.43 1.64
C ASP A 229 5.88 -17.25 2.40
N PRO A 230 5.20 -18.33 2.76
CA PRO A 230 3.87 -18.26 3.40
C PRO A 230 3.91 -17.72 4.84
N THR A 231 5.09 -17.51 5.41
CA THR A 231 5.28 -16.94 6.76
C THR A 231 5.47 -15.43 6.77
N ARG A 232 5.55 -14.81 5.58
CA ARG A 232 5.78 -13.38 5.40
C ARG A 232 4.76 -12.82 4.40
N ILE A 233 3.59 -12.43 4.89
CA ILE A 233 2.48 -11.88 4.10
C ILE A 233 2.18 -10.46 4.58
N ALA A 234 1.97 -9.53 3.66
CA ALA A 234 1.34 -8.25 3.95
C ALA A 234 0.05 -8.10 3.15
N LEU A 235 -0.83 -7.23 3.63
CA LEU A 235 -2.05 -6.85 2.92
C LEU A 235 -1.95 -5.39 2.49
N LEU A 236 -2.44 -5.08 1.29
CA LEU A 236 -2.60 -3.72 0.80
C LEU A 236 -4.01 -3.57 0.24
N GLY A 237 -4.73 -2.58 0.69
CA GLY A 237 -6.06 -2.31 0.14
C GLY A 237 -6.28 -0.82 -0.13
N ARG A 238 -7.20 -0.52 -1.06
CA ARG A 238 -7.60 0.83 -1.45
C ARG A 238 -9.07 1.03 -1.23
N SER A 239 -9.46 2.17 -0.64
CA SER A 239 -10.88 2.51 -0.43
C SER A 239 -11.59 1.35 0.29
N ALA A 240 -12.67 0.80 -0.24
CA ALA A 240 -13.34 -0.39 0.29
C ALA A 240 -12.37 -1.56 0.56
N GLY A 241 -11.42 -1.81 -0.35
CA GLY A 241 -10.39 -2.83 -0.15
C GLY A 241 -9.43 -2.50 1.00
N GLY A 242 -9.21 -1.21 1.30
CA GLY A 242 -8.45 -0.76 2.46
C GLY A 242 -9.12 -1.14 3.78
N GLN A 243 -10.44 -0.98 3.84
CA GLN A 243 -11.25 -1.44 4.97
C GLN A 243 -11.18 -2.97 5.11
N LEU A 244 -11.37 -3.73 4.00
CA LEU A 244 -11.30 -5.19 4.02
C LEU A 244 -9.92 -5.70 4.45
N ALA A 245 -8.84 -5.11 3.95
CA ALA A 245 -7.48 -5.47 4.31
C ALA A 245 -7.18 -5.22 5.79
N LEU A 246 -7.56 -4.05 6.32
CA LEU A 246 -7.41 -3.73 7.73
C LEU A 246 -8.22 -4.69 8.61
N LEU A 247 -9.51 -4.90 8.27
CA LEU A 247 -10.39 -5.77 9.05
C LEU A 247 -9.87 -7.21 9.07
N ALA A 248 -9.49 -7.76 7.92
CA ALA A 248 -8.89 -9.08 7.83
C ALA A 248 -7.61 -9.18 8.66
N ALA A 249 -6.70 -8.18 8.55
CA ALA A 249 -5.44 -8.19 9.29
C ALA A 249 -5.61 -8.13 10.81
N TYR A 250 -6.63 -7.40 11.30
CA TYR A 250 -6.84 -7.22 12.74
C TYR A 250 -7.66 -8.36 13.36
N THR A 251 -8.43 -9.12 12.55
CA THR A 251 -9.30 -10.19 13.04
C THR A 251 -8.76 -11.61 12.78
N ALA A 252 -7.80 -11.76 11.84
CA ALA A 252 -7.30 -13.08 11.44
C ALA A 252 -6.49 -13.81 12.52
N SER A 253 -5.93 -13.12 13.52
CA SER A 253 -4.99 -13.70 14.51
C SER A 253 -3.89 -14.55 13.87
N GLU A 254 -3.36 -14.10 12.71
CA GLU A 254 -2.46 -14.84 11.83
C GLU A 254 -1.03 -14.28 11.91
N PRO A 255 -0.07 -14.98 12.53
CA PRO A 255 1.30 -14.49 12.69
C PRO A 255 2.07 -14.27 11.37
N ALA A 256 1.64 -14.90 10.28
CA ALA A 256 2.22 -14.68 8.96
C ALA A 256 1.93 -13.28 8.41
N ILE A 257 0.90 -12.59 8.92
CA ILE A 257 0.59 -11.21 8.53
C ILE A 257 1.59 -10.27 9.21
N ARG A 258 2.57 -9.80 8.44
CA ARG A 258 3.67 -8.96 8.91
C ARG A 258 3.35 -7.47 8.89
N GLY A 259 2.31 -7.06 8.17
CA GLY A 259 1.86 -5.68 8.08
C GLY A 259 0.63 -5.51 7.21
N VAL A 260 -0.04 -4.36 7.37
CA VAL A 260 -1.20 -3.99 6.55
C VAL A 260 -1.08 -2.53 6.11
N ILE A 261 -1.50 -2.28 4.87
CA ILE A 261 -1.46 -0.97 4.21
C ILE A 261 -2.88 -0.61 3.78
N SER A 262 -3.37 0.53 4.24
CA SER A 262 -4.64 1.11 3.79
C SER A 262 -4.40 2.43 3.08
N ILE A 263 -4.80 2.53 1.83
CA ILE A 263 -4.78 3.75 1.05
C ILE A 263 -6.22 4.28 1.00
N TYR A 264 -6.46 5.39 1.69
CA TYR A 264 -7.77 6.08 1.86
C TYR A 264 -8.96 5.13 2.14
N GLY A 265 -8.74 4.05 2.90
CA GLY A 265 -9.80 3.12 3.30
C GLY A 265 -10.64 3.65 4.47
N PRO A 266 -11.97 3.45 4.48
CA PRO A 266 -12.78 3.73 5.64
C PRO A 266 -12.42 2.79 6.80
N THR A 267 -12.41 3.33 8.02
CA THR A 267 -11.93 2.60 9.21
C THR A 267 -12.96 2.51 10.31
N ASP A 268 -13.95 3.42 10.29
CA ASP A 268 -15.07 3.51 11.23
C ASP A 268 -16.34 3.77 10.42
N LEU A 269 -17.07 2.70 10.08
CA LEU A 269 -18.18 2.79 9.13
C LEU A 269 -19.39 3.53 9.72
N GLN A 270 -19.55 3.50 11.05
CA GLN A 270 -20.57 4.30 11.69
C GLN A 270 -20.23 5.79 11.59
N PHE A 271 -18.99 6.17 11.87
CA PHE A 271 -18.53 7.55 11.68
C PHE A 271 -18.69 8.00 10.23
N GLY A 272 -18.33 7.15 9.25
CA GLY A 272 -18.54 7.44 7.82
C GLY A 272 -20.00 7.65 7.44
N PHE A 273 -20.93 6.91 8.05
CA PHE A 273 -22.36 7.10 7.85
C PHE A 273 -22.89 8.41 8.47
N GLU A 274 -22.38 8.78 9.64
CA GLU A 274 -22.74 10.02 10.34
C GLU A 274 -22.16 11.27 9.66
N HIS A 275 -20.99 11.13 9.01
CA HIS A 275 -20.26 12.19 8.31
C HIS A 275 -20.13 11.89 6.80
N PRO A 276 -21.25 11.78 6.06
CA PRO A 276 -21.23 11.34 4.67
C PRO A 276 -20.61 12.37 3.73
N ALA A 277 -20.09 11.90 2.61
CA ALA A 277 -19.79 12.76 1.48
C ALA A 277 -21.06 13.51 1.00
N PRO A 278 -20.90 14.70 0.38
CA PRO A 278 -22.03 15.34 -0.28
C PRO A 278 -22.66 14.38 -1.33
N PRO A 279 -23.98 14.15 -1.33
CA PRO A 279 -24.59 13.14 -2.22
C PRO A 279 -24.38 13.40 -3.72
N ARG A 280 -24.17 14.66 -4.14
CA ARG A 280 -23.81 15.00 -5.53
C ARG A 280 -22.36 14.58 -5.89
N LEU A 281 -21.52 14.40 -4.90
CA LEU A 281 -20.17 13.89 -5.06
C LEU A 281 -20.21 12.37 -5.08
N PHE A 282 -20.72 11.77 -4.03
CA PHE A 282 -20.87 10.32 -3.86
C PHE A 282 -21.83 10.02 -2.68
N ASP A 283 -22.82 9.14 -2.89
CA ASP A 283 -23.73 8.75 -1.81
C ASP A 283 -23.10 7.63 -0.95
N THR A 284 -22.33 8.05 0.04
CA THR A 284 -21.66 7.12 0.96
C THR A 284 -22.65 6.42 1.89
N ARG A 285 -23.80 7.03 2.21
CA ARG A 285 -24.85 6.37 3.03
C ARG A 285 -25.50 5.23 2.28
N GLU A 286 -25.86 5.44 1.00
CA GLU A 286 -26.40 4.39 0.16
C GLU A 286 -25.39 3.24 0.01
N ALA A 287 -24.12 3.55 -0.23
CA ALA A 287 -23.07 2.55 -0.35
C ALA A 287 -22.92 1.71 0.93
N LEU A 288 -22.93 2.35 2.10
CA LEU A 288 -22.83 1.66 3.40
C LEU A 288 -24.08 0.84 3.72
N THR A 289 -25.29 1.36 3.49
CA THR A 289 -26.53 0.60 3.72
C THR A 289 -26.64 -0.61 2.81
N THR A 290 -26.20 -0.48 1.56
CA THR A 290 -26.17 -1.61 0.61
C THR A 290 -25.16 -2.68 1.07
N TYR A 291 -23.98 -2.26 1.51
CA TYR A 291 -22.92 -3.18 1.96
C TYR A 291 -23.28 -3.89 3.27
N LEU A 292 -23.88 -3.18 4.23
CA LEU A 292 -24.13 -3.68 5.60
C LEU A 292 -25.55 -4.18 5.82
N GLY A 293 -26.44 -4.04 4.82
CA GLY A 293 -27.81 -4.55 4.89
C GLY A 293 -28.81 -3.62 5.56
N GLY A 294 -28.43 -2.39 5.88
CA GLY A 294 -29.31 -1.41 6.53
C GLY A 294 -28.56 -0.18 7.04
N ALA A 295 -29.29 0.80 7.58
CA ALA A 295 -28.72 1.93 8.30
C ALA A 295 -28.22 1.49 9.69
N PRO A 296 -27.39 2.30 10.40
CA PRO A 296 -26.90 1.93 11.74
C PRO A 296 -28.00 1.62 12.76
N ALA A 297 -29.17 2.22 12.62
CA ALA A 297 -30.31 1.94 13.48
C ALA A 297 -30.87 0.51 13.33
N ASP A 298 -30.73 -0.09 12.14
CA ASP A 298 -31.26 -1.40 11.81
C ASP A 298 -30.17 -2.48 11.75
N ALA A 299 -28.90 -2.08 11.57
CA ALA A 299 -27.76 -2.99 11.35
C ALA A 299 -26.54 -2.62 12.21
N SER A 300 -26.73 -2.17 13.45
CA SER A 300 -25.64 -1.68 14.34
C SER A 300 -24.50 -2.68 14.48
N ASP A 301 -24.81 -3.96 14.64
CA ASP A 301 -23.82 -5.03 14.80
C ASP A 301 -22.95 -5.19 13.55
N ALA A 302 -23.54 -5.03 12.35
CA ALA A 302 -22.79 -5.07 11.09
C ALA A 302 -21.85 -3.88 10.96
N TYR A 303 -22.29 -2.65 11.33
CA TYR A 303 -21.41 -1.47 11.37
C TYR A 303 -20.25 -1.66 12.34
N PHE A 304 -20.52 -2.16 13.55
CA PHE A 304 -19.47 -2.46 14.51
C PHE A 304 -18.50 -3.52 13.98
N ALA A 305 -19.03 -4.66 13.50
CA ALA A 305 -18.22 -5.78 13.04
C ALA A 305 -17.44 -5.50 11.76
N ALA A 306 -17.90 -4.56 10.91
CA ALA A 306 -17.22 -4.16 9.69
C ALA A 306 -16.21 -3.01 9.89
N SER A 307 -16.14 -2.39 11.06
CA SER A 307 -15.25 -1.25 11.34
C SER A 307 -13.90 -1.72 11.89
N PRO A 308 -12.80 -1.62 11.13
CA PRO A 308 -11.47 -2.06 11.58
C PRO A 308 -11.01 -1.43 12.90
N ILE A 309 -11.39 -0.19 13.17
CA ILE A 309 -11.02 0.56 14.38
C ILE A 309 -11.42 -0.16 15.68
N ASN A 310 -12.49 -0.98 15.64
CA ASN A 310 -13.00 -1.71 16.79
C ASN A 310 -12.16 -2.94 17.16
N PHE A 311 -11.26 -3.37 16.28
CA PHE A 311 -10.44 -4.58 16.45
C PHE A 311 -8.96 -4.28 16.67
N VAL A 312 -8.61 -3.00 16.82
CA VAL A 312 -7.23 -2.62 17.15
C VAL A 312 -6.87 -3.12 18.54
N SER A 313 -5.76 -3.84 18.63
CA SER A 313 -5.19 -4.34 19.87
C SER A 313 -3.66 -4.27 19.83
N SER A 314 -2.99 -4.52 20.94
CA SER A 314 -1.52 -4.58 20.98
C SER A 314 -0.92 -5.70 20.11
N SER A 315 -1.73 -6.68 19.69
CA SER A 315 -1.33 -7.75 18.78
C SER A 315 -1.61 -7.42 17.31
N SER A 316 -2.23 -6.28 17.01
CA SER A 316 -2.44 -5.84 15.61
C SER A 316 -1.11 -5.69 14.87
N PRO A 317 -1.02 -6.11 13.60
CA PRO A 317 0.21 -5.98 12.84
C PRO A 317 0.58 -4.52 12.58
N PRO A 318 1.87 -4.23 12.32
CA PRO A 318 2.30 -2.92 11.85
C PRO A 318 1.41 -2.39 10.73
N THR A 319 1.05 -1.10 10.79
CA THR A 319 0.04 -0.51 9.91
C THR A 319 0.58 0.74 9.22
N LEU A 320 0.40 0.82 7.89
CA LEU A 320 0.63 2.02 7.10
C LEU A 320 -0.72 2.58 6.63
N LEU A 321 -0.97 3.83 6.94
CA LEU A 321 -2.11 4.61 6.43
C LEU A 321 -1.60 5.65 5.44
N ILE A 322 -2.23 5.74 4.26
CA ILE A 322 -1.96 6.77 3.26
C ILE A 322 -3.28 7.44 2.92
N HIS A 323 -3.42 8.76 3.11
CA HIS A 323 -4.69 9.42 2.86
C HIS A 323 -4.49 10.85 2.33
N GLY A 324 -5.27 11.20 1.32
CA GLY A 324 -5.35 12.56 0.81
C GLY A 324 -6.15 13.46 1.77
N MET A 325 -5.54 14.55 2.24
CA MET A 325 -6.19 15.46 3.20
C MET A 325 -7.34 16.28 2.59
N ARG A 326 -7.57 16.09 1.28
CA ARG A 326 -8.67 16.70 0.54
C ARG A 326 -9.65 15.65 -0.01
N ASP A 327 -9.63 14.48 0.57
CA ASP A 327 -10.57 13.43 0.26
C ASP A 327 -11.98 13.83 0.70
N GLY A 328 -12.88 13.99 -0.27
CA GLY A 328 -14.27 14.34 -0.04
C GLY A 328 -15.22 13.14 -0.08
N ILE A 329 -14.70 11.92 -0.32
CA ILE A 329 -15.49 10.68 -0.37
C ILE A 329 -15.34 9.90 0.94
N VAL A 330 -14.11 9.62 1.35
CA VAL A 330 -13.80 9.06 2.67
C VAL A 330 -13.07 10.14 3.46
N SER A 331 -13.62 10.54 4.60
CA SER A 331 -13.00 11.57 5.42
C SER A 331 -11.61 11.14 5.90
N PRO A 332 -10.57 11.97 5.75
CA PRO A 332 -9.26 11.67 6.32
C PRO A 332 -9.28 11.57 7.86
N ASP A 333 -10.34 12.06 8.51
CA ASP A 333 -10.54 11.90 9.95
C ASP A 333 -10.70 10.43 10.34
N GLU A 334 -11.19 9.58 9.46
CA GLU A 334 -11.25 8.13 9.70
C GLU A 334 -9.85 7.53 9.89
N SER A 335 -8.90 7.87 9.03
CA SER A 335 -7.50 7.46 9.20
C SER A 335 -6.86 8.09 10.45
N ALA A 336 -7.19 9.34 10.78
CA ALA A 336 -6.66 9.99 11.99
C ALA A 336 -7.20 9.34 13.28
N ARG A 337 -8.46 8.93 13.30
CA ARG A 337 -9.06 8.18 14.40
C ARG A 337 -8.39 6.81 14.58
N LEU A 338 -8.17 6.10 13.49
CA LEU A 338 -7.46 4.82 13.53
C LEU A 338 -6.01 4.99 13.99
N GLU A 339 -5.29 6.02 13.52
CA GLU A 339 -3.93 6.35 14.00
C GLU A 339 -3.91 6.52 15.52
N THR A 340 -4.86 7.26 16.09
CA THR A 340 -4.98 7.44 17.54
C THR A 340 -5.15 6.10 18.26
N LYS A 341 -6.03 5.23 17.75
CA LYS A 341 -6.23 3.88 18.32
C LYS A 341 -4.97 3.01 18.24
N LEU A 342 -4.26 3.05 17.12
CA LEU A 342 -2.99 2.33 16.94
C LEU A 342 -1.92 2.84 17.91
N GLN A 343 -1.86 4.15 18.13
CA GLN A 343 -0.95 4.75 19.10
C GLN A 343 -1.29 4.33 20.53
N GLU A 344 -2.56 4.39 20.93
CA GLU A 344 -3.05 3.94 22.25
C GLU A 344 -2.73 2.46 22.51
N ALA A 345 -2.86 1.61 21.49
CA ALA A 345 -2.54 0.19 21.56
C ALA A 345 -1.04 -0.15 21.47
N GLY A 346 -0.17 0.85 21.25
CA GLY A 346 1.27 0.65 21.09
C GLY A 346 1.66 -0.05 19.79
N VAL A 347 0.77 -0.09 18.79
CA VAL A 347 1.02 -0.69 17.48
C VAL A 347 1.98 0.19 16.68
N LYS A 348 2.98 -0.43 16.04
CA LYS A 348 3.88 0.28 15.12
C LYS A 348 3.11 0.72 13.88
N HIS A 349 3.03 2.02 13.64
CA HIS A 349 2.27 2.58 12.52
C HIS A 349 2.91 3.86 11.97
N LEU A 350 2.50 4.23 10.75
CA LEU A 350 2.77 5.52 10.15
C LEU A 350 1.54 5.99 9.36
N PHE A 351 1.16 7.24 9.54
CA PHE A 351 0.13 7.88 8.72
C PHE A 351 0.76 8.90 7.79
N VAL A 352 0.79 8.59 6.49
CA VAL A 352 1.25 9.47 5.42
C VAL A 352 0.09 10.34 4.96
N ARG A 353 0.12 11.60 5.37
CA ARG A 353 -0.86 12.62 5.00
C ARG A 353 -0.43 13.30 3.71
N LEU A 354 -1.30 13.32 2.70
CA LEU A 354 -1.04 13.94 1.39
C LEU A 354 -1.85 15.24 1.28
N PRO A 355 -1.26 16.43 1.58
CA PRO A 355 -2.02 17.68 1.74
C PRO A 355 -2.82 18.13 0.51
N TRP A 356 -2.40 17.75 -0.69
CA TRP A 356 -3.03 18.13 -1.96
C TRP A 356 -3.99 17.08 -2.50
N ALA A 357 -3.86 15.82 -2.05
CA ALA A 357 -4.48 14.68 -2.69
C ALA A 357 -5.95 14.51 -2.31
N THR A 358 -6.72 13.99 -3.25
CA THR A 358 -8.12 13.60 -3.07
C THR A 358 -8.27 12.08 -3.19
N HIS A 359 -9.49 11.54 -3.04
CA HIS A 359 -9.76 10.10 -3.19
C HIS A 359 -9.33 9.56 -4.55
N GLY A 360 -8.67 8.41 -4.58
CA GLY A 360 -8.21 7.77 -5.82
C GLY A 360 -7.02 8.46 -6.49
N CYS A 361 -6.24 9.27 -5.78
CA CYS A 361 -5.10 10.00 -6.32
C CYS A 361 -3.99 9.09 -6.87
N ASP A 362 -3.80 7.89 -6.29
CA ASP A 362 -2.76 6.93 -6.73
C ASP A 362 -3.11 6.15 -8.01
N ARG A 363 -4.25 6.45 -8.66
CA ARG A 363 -4.56 5.91 -10.00
C ARG A 363 -3.53 6.28 -11.04
N SER A 364 -2.89 7.45 -10.90
CA SER A 364 -1.74 7.85 -11.71
C SER A 364 -0.45 7.38 -11.05
N PHE A 365 0.07 6.22 -11.45
CA PHE A 365 1.28 5.64 -10.88
C PHE A 365 2.48 6.60 -10.91
N GLY A 366 2.68 7.34 -12.02
CA GLY A 366 3.75 8.34 -12.19
C GLY A 366 3.41 9.73 -11.65
N GLY A 367 2.18 9.99 -11.20
CA GLY A 367 1.76 11.28 -10.64
C GLY A 367 2.33 11.54 -9.25
N PRO A 368 2.20 12.77 -8.71
CA PRO A 368 2.74 13.12 -7.40
C PRO A 368 2.26 12.19 -6.27
N CYS A 369 0.96 11.87 -6.23
CA CYS A 369 0.41 10.94 -5.23
C CYS A 369 0.89 9.51 -5.48
N GLY A 370 0.84 9.03 -6.72
CA GLY A 370 1.26 7.67 -7.06
C GLY A 370 2.71 7.39 -6.70
N GLN A 371 3.62 8.35 -6.96
CA GLN A 371 5.03 8.23 -6.60
C GLN A 371 5.23 8.16 -5.08
N ILE A 372 4.61 9.09 -4.33
CA ILE A 372 4.70 9.11 -2.86
C ILE A 372 4.11 7.84 -2.25
N ALA A 373 2.93 7.41 -2.73
CA ALA A 373 2.29 6.19 -2.24
C ALA A 373 3.15 4.96 -2.52
N THR A 374 3.72 4.84 -3.73
CA THR A 374 4.64 3.74 -4.09
C THR A 374 5.87 3.72 -3.20
N TYR A 375 6.51 4.88 -2.96
CA TYR A 375 7.64 4.98 -2.04
C TYR A 375 7.25 4.53 -0.62
N ALA A 376 6.12 5.01 -0.11
CA ALA A 376 5.66 4.67 1.23
C ALA A 376 5.37 3.16 1.37
N VAL A 377 4.70 2.57 0.39
CA VAL A 377 4.42 1.13 0.34
C VAL A 377 5.72 0.33 0.35
N GLU A 378 6.67 0.64 -0.54
CA GLU A 378 7.96 -0.05 -0.64
C GLU A 378 8.72 0.04 0.70
N ARG A 379 8.86 1.24 1.28
CA ARG A 379 9.57 1.43 2.55
C ARG A 379 8.91 0.71 3.72
N PHE A 380 7.59 0.69 3.75
CA PHE A 380 6.86 -0.05 4.77
C PHE A 380 7.09 -1.56 4.64
N LEU A 381 6.95 -2.11 3.45
CA LEU A 381 7.16 -3.54 3.19
C LEU A 381 8.58 -3.95 3.57
N ASP A 382 9.60 -3.21 3.17
CA ASP A 382 10.99 -3.45 3.58
C ASP A 382 11.13 -3.44 5.10
N GLY A 383 10.43 -2.49 5.76
CA GLY A 383 10.45 -2.34 7.21
C GLY A 383 9.82 -3.50 7.99
N VAL A 384 8.86 -4.22 7.42
CA VAL A 384 8.10 -5.28 8.12
C VAL A 384 8.39 -6.68 7.60
N MET A 385 8.81 -6.82 6.33
CA MET A 385 9.02 -8.10 5.67
C MET A 385 10.46 -8.61 5.74
N VAL A 386 11.43 -7.69 5.78
CA VAL A 386 12.85 -8.07 5.85
C VAL A 386 13.26 -8.22 7.32
N PRO A 387 13.81 -9.38 7.76
CA PRO A 387 14.35 -9.53 9.10
C PRO A 387 15.44 -8.49 9.37
N LEU A 388 15.50 -7.96 10.59
CA LEU A 388 16.66 -7.17 11.01
C LEU A 388 17.91 -8.07 10.94
N PRO A 389 19.04 -7.58 10.37
CA PRO A 389 20.29 -8.29 10.54
C PRO A 389 20.52 -8.57 12.03
N ALA A 390 20.95 -9.79 12.35
CA ALA A 390 21.30 -10.12 13.72
C ALA A 390 22.24 -9.02 14.25
N ALA A 391 21.91 -8.45 15.42
CA ALA A 391 22.78 -7.46 16.03
C ALA A 391 24.17 -8.06 16.10
N GLU A 392 25.17 -7.43 15.47
CA GLU A 392 26.57 -7.87 15.63
C GLU A 392 26.82 -8.01 17.13
N ALA A 393 27.09 -9.24 17.60
CA ALA A 393 27.45 -9.48 18.97
C ALA A 393 28.59 -8.50 19.33
N PRO A 394 28.52 -7.78 20.46
CA PRO A 394 29.53 -6.79 20.78
C PRO A 394 30.89 -7.48 20.68
N LYS A 395 31.74 -7.01 19.75
CA LYS A 395 33.12 -7.48 19.61
C LYS A 395 33.74 -7.42 20.99
N LYS A 396 34.00 -8.57 21.61
CA LYS A 396 34.70 -8.63 22.89
C LYS A 396 36.01 -7.87 22.67
N LYS A 397 36.12 -6.70 23.29
CA LYS A 397 37.38 -5.96 23.37
C LYS A 397 38.35 -6.95 23.95
N GLY A 398 39.30 -7.41 23.15
CA GLY A 398 40.39 -8.27 23.59
C GLY A 398 41.11 -7.59 24.74
N LYS A 399 40.94 -8.12 25.95
CA LYS A 399 41.82 -7.78 27.05
C LYS A 399 43.21 -8.24 26.63
N GLY A 400 44.14 -7.31 26.51
CA GLY A 400 45.56 -7.57 26.36
C GLY A 400 46.00 -8.52 27.47
N GLY A 401 46.18 -9.78 27.12
CA GLY A 401 46.74 -10.80 28.00
C GLY A 401 48.25 -10.83 27.79
N THR A 402 48.96 -10.37 28.77
CA THR A 402 50.39 -10.58 28.98
C THR A 402 50.71 -12.07 28.85
N SER A 403 51.63 -12.37 27.93
CA SER A 403 52.18 -13.71 27.72
C SER A 403 52.98 -14.16 28.97
N VAL A 404 52.43 -15.19 29.62
CA VAL A 404 53.23 -15.98 30.56
C VAL A 404 53.61 -17.28 29.83
N LYS A 405 54.90 -17.42 29.56
CA LYS A 405 55.52 -18.65 29.09
C LYS A 405 55.24 -19.77 30.10
N ARG A 406 54.56 -20.85 29.72
CA ARG A 406 54.53 -22.11 30.43
C ARG A 406 55.30 -23.17 29.68
N ALA A 407 56.23 -23.81 30.41
CA ALA A 407 57.14 -24.80 29.98
C ALA A 407 56.44 -26.11 29.48
N ALA A 408 57.11 -26.77 28.53
CA ALA A 408 56.76 -28.03 27.96
C ALA A 408 56.76 -29.16 29.01
N VAL A 409 55.71 -30.01 28.94
CA VAL A 409 55.73 -31.36 29.56
C VAL A 409 55.41 -32.36 28.45
N GLU A 410 56.33 -33.37 28.36
CA GLU A 410 56.34 -34.46 27.37
C GLU A 410 55.17 -35.46 27.56
N PRO A 411 54.86 -36.23 26.49
CA PRO A 411 53.70 -37.17 26.52
C PRO A 411 54.11 -38.56 27.03
N VAL A 412 53.22 -39.26 27.69
CA VAL A 412 53.27 -40.68 28.07
C VAL A 412 52.42 -41.49 27.13
N PRO A 413 52.88 -42.76 26.74
CA PRO A 413 52.35 -43.48 25.58
C PRO A 413 51.19 -44.44 25.88
N ASP A 414 50.57 -44.84 24.79
CA ASP A 414 49.57 -45.86 24.45
C ASP A 414 49.39 -47.08 25.38
N ALA A 415 48.11 -47.45 25.55
CA ALA A 415 47.73 -48.85 25.80
C ALA A 415 46.56 -49.25 24.89
N ALA A 416 46.77 -50.34 24.14
CA ALA A 416 45.97 -50.92 23.06
C ALA A 416 44.80 -51.83 23.55
N PRO A 417 43.98 -52.37 22.65
CA PRO A 417 42.53 -52.61 22.86
C PRO A 417 42.19 -54.07 23.26
N ALA A 418 40.99 -54.24 23.82
CA ALA A 418 40.38 -55.56 24.07
C ALA A 418 39.20 -55.79 23.11
N ARG A 419 39.33 -56.88 22.35
CA ARG A 419 38.29 -57.51 21.49
C ARG A 419 37.34 -58.37 22.30
N GLY A 420 36.09 -58.50 21.87
CA GLY A 420 35.20 -59.58 22.32
C GLY A 420 33.78 -59.45 21.76
N ARG A 421 33.54 -60.02 20.60
CA ARG A 421 32.57 -61.10 20.19
C ARG A 421 31.14 -60.92 20.62
N SER A 422 30.23 -60.66 19.66
CA SER A 422 29.35 -61.62 18.92
C SER A 422 28.19 -62.21 19.75
N GLN A 423 26.98 -61.96 19.32
CA GLN A 423 26.04 -62.97 18.80
C GLN A 423 24.63 -62.36 18.62
N ALA A 424 24.10 -62.52 17.43
CA ALA A 424 22.67 -62.55 17.18
C ALA A 424 22.14 -63.96 17.48
N PRO A 425 20.82 -64.17 17.69
CA PRO A 425 20.01 -64.70 16.61
C PRO A 425 18.54 -64.19 16.57
N SER A 426 17.99 -64.00 15.40
CA SER A 426 16.96 -64.75 14.64
C SER A 426 15.56 -64.89 15.30
N ASP A 427 14.60 -64.31 14.61
CA ASP A 427 13.49 -64.97 13.89
C ASP A 427 12.21 -65.32 14.69
N LYS A 428 11.08 -64.85 14.21
CA LYS A 428 9.86 -65.54 13.77
C LYS A 428 8.59 -64.64 13.83
N ARG A 429 8.15 -64.34 12.64
CA ARG A 429 6.77 -64.52 12.12
C ARG A 429 5.67 -64.84 13.20
N THR A 430 4.58 -64.06 13.11
CA THR A 430 3.30 -64.66 12.66
C THR A 430 2.26 -63.57 12.31
N ARG A 431 1.56 -63.90 11.29
CA ARG A 431 0.39 -63.33 10.61
C ARG A 431 -0.90 -63.38 11.45
N ARG A 432 -1.88 -62.63 10.95
CA ARG A 432 -3.38 -62.71 11.07
C ARG A 432 -3.92 -61.94 12.25
N SER A 433 -4.92 -61.07 12.02
CA SER A 433 -6.12 -61.12 11.16
C SER A 433 -6.55 -59.66 10.89
#